data_6d6216091ad9ebf2e4c1bc02df66ac8f
#
_entry.id   6d6216091ad9ebf2e4c1bc02df66ac8f
#
_cell.length_a   1.000
_cell.length_b   1.000
_cell.length_c   1.000
_cell.angle_alpha   90.00
_cell.angle_beta   90.00
_cell.angle_gamma   90.00
#
_symmetry.space_group_name_H-M   'P 1'
#
loop_
_entity.id
_entity.type
_entity.pdbx_description
1 polymer ?
#
loop_
_entity_poly.entity_id
_entity_poly.type
_entity_poly.pdbx_seq_one_letter_code
_entity_poly.pdbx_strand_id
1 'polypeptide(L)'
;DFRELRCKVGLVLQHAEDQLFCPTVLEDVAFGPLNLGCTQDEARDRAASTLERLGLAGFENRLTHRLSGGEKKLVSLATVLVMEPEALLLDEPTNGLVPEARQRIIGVLKTLPTARIIISHDWDFLAETSSEYLTVEGQHFTDAAPSHAHAHMHVHPLGNKPHEH
;
A
#
# COMPACT_ATOMS: atom_id res chain seq x y z
N ASP A 1 -17.71 9.81 -16.19
CA ASP A 1 -16.49 10.31 -16.84
C ASP A 1 -15.26 9.69 -16.16
N PHE A 2 -14.33 9.13 -16.95
CA PHE A 2 -13.11 8.51 -16.43
C PHE A 2 -12.22 9.48 -15.65
N ARG A 3 -12.26 10.76 -15.95
CA ARG A 3 -11.51 11.77 -15.22
C ARG A 3 -12.04 11.93 -13.79
N GLU A 4 -13.34 11.97 -13.64
CA GLU A 4 -14.00 12.05 -12.33
C GLU A 4 -13.74 10.80 -11.50
N LEU A 5 -13.80 9.61 -12.13
CA LEU A 5 -13.50 8.35 -11.45
C LEU A 5 -12.06 8.32 -10.92
N ARG A 6 -11.08 8.77 -11.70
CA ARG A 6 -9.67 8.83 -11.28
C ARG A 6 -9.40 9.76 -10.10
N CYS A 7 -10.27 10.75 -9.88
CA CYS A 7 -10.18 11.61 -8.69
C CYS A 7 -10.72 10.93 -7.43
N LYS A 8 -11.61 9.94 -7.58
CA LYS A 8 -12.30 9.28 -6.48
C LYS A 8 -11.71 7.93 -6.11
N VAL A 9 -11.08 7.25 -7.05
CA VAL A 9 -10.52 5.91 -6.85
C VAL A 9 -9.02 5.96 -6.98
N GLY A 10 -8.33 5.64 -5.89
CA GLY A 10 -6.88 5.50 -5.85
C GLY A 10 -6.46 4.08 -6.21
N LEU A 11 -5.45 3.95 -7.06
CA LEU A 11 -4.85 2.66 -7.44
C LEU A 11 -3.40 2.60 -6.99
N VAL A 12 -3.06 1.58 -6.22
CA VAL A 12 -1.67 1.26 -5.86
C VAL A 12 -1.26 0.00 -6.60
N LEU A 13 -0.25 0.13 -7.45
CA LEU A 13 0.25 -0.95 -8.30
C LEU A 13 1.16 -1.90 -7.53
N GLN A 14 1.24 -3.16 -8.00
CA GLN A 14 2.11 -4.18 -7.46
C GLN A 14 3.59 -3.75 -7.46
N HIS A 15 4.05 -3.12 -8.53
CA HIS A 15 5.42 -2.62 -8.67
C HIS A 15 5.44 -1.10 -8.46
N ALA A 16 6.06 -0.66 -7.36
CA ALA A 16 6.13 0.76 -7.02
C ALA A 16 6.94 1.56 -8.07
N GLU A 17 7.88 0.92 -8.78
CA GLU A 17 8.63 1.52 -9.86
C GLU A 17 7.77 1.97 -11.05
N ASP A 18 6.65 1.31 -11.29
CA ASP A 18 5.71 1.67 -12.37
C ASP A 18 4.88 2.91 -12.02
N GLN A 19 4.87 3.30 -10.75
CA GLN A 19 4.08 4.40 -10.22
C GLN A 19 4.92 5.65 -9.89
N LEU A 20 6.21 5.46 -9.52
CA LEU A 20 7.12 6.55 -9.15
C LEU A 20 7.95 6.97 -10.37
N PHE A 21 7.83 8.22 -10.79
CA PHE A 21 8.47 8.73 -12.01
C PHE A 21 9.14 10.10 -11.84
N CYS A 22 8.91 10.81 -10.73
CA CYS A 22 9.59 12.06 -10.44
C CYS A 22 10.97 11.84 -9.78
N PRO A 23 11.89 12.80 -9.89
CA PRO A 23 13.21 12.69 -9.28
C PRO A 23 13.18 12.56 -7.76
N THR A 24 12.33 13.33 -7.08
CA THR A 24 12.23 13.36 -5.62
C THR A 24 10.88 12.85 -5.12
N VAL A 25 10.88 12.37 -3.88
CA VAL A 25 9.67 11.90 -3.19
C VAL A 25 8.60 12.99 -3.12
N LEU A 26 9.00 14.21 -2.80
CA LEU A 26 8.06 15.33 -2.69
C LEU A 26 7.38 15.62 -4.04
N GLU A 27 8.16 15.61 -5.13
CA GLU A 27 7.62 15.85 -6.48
C GLU A 27 6.63 14.75 -6.89
N ASP A 28 6.93 13.47 -6.62
CA ASP A 28 6.02 12.37 -6.90
C ASP A 28 4.71 12.49 -6.11
N VAL A 29 4.80 12.77 -4.80
CA VAL A 29 3.60 12.87 -3.96
C VAL A 29 2.79 14.13 -4.28
N ALA A 30 3.45 15.26 -4.58
CA ALA A 30 2.75 16.50 -4.94
C ALA A 30 2.15 16.48 -6.36
N PHE A 31 2.56 15.56 -7.21
CA PHE A 31 2.14 15.52 -8.62
C PHE A 31 0.62 15.42 -8.79
N GLY A 32 -0.03 14.56 -8.01
CA GLY A 32 -1.48 14.39 -8.06
C GLY A 32 -2.23 15.67 -7.73
N PRO A 33 -2.03 16.29 -6.55
CA PRO A 33 -2.65 17.55 -6.17
C PRO A 33 -2.42 18.68 -7.18
N LEU A 34 -1.21 18.81 -7.73
CA LEU A 34 -0.92 19.80 -8.78
C LEU A 34 -1.78 19.59 -10.02
N ASN A 35 -1.97 18.35 -10.47
CA ASN A 35 -2.84 18.04 -11.61
C ASN A 35 -4.33 18.28 -11.34
N LEU A 36 -4.73 18.32 -10.07
CA LEU A 36 -6.09 18.71 -9.65
C LEU A 36 -6.25 20.22 -9.49
N GLY A 37 -5.21 21.02 -9.74
CA GLY A 37 -5.26 22.48 -9.72
C GLY A 37 -4.91 23.12 -8.39
N CYS A 38 -4.32 22.36 -7.44
CA CYS A 38 -3.71 22.97 -6.24
C CYS A 38 -2.53 23.85 -6.63
N THR A 39 -2.30 24.90 -5.86
CA THR A 39 -1.08 25.69 -5.96
C THR A 39 0.14 24.86 -5.55
N GLN A 40 1.34 25.31 -5.91
CA GLN A 40 2.57 24.61 -5.53
C GLN A 40 2.72 24.49 -4.01
N ASP A 41 2.40 25.53 -3.27
CA ASP A 41 2.51 25.52 -1.81
C ASP A 41 1.49 24.56 -1.18
N GLU A 42 0.22 24.59 -1.61
CA GLU A 42 -0.81 23.66 -1.16
C GLU A 42 -0.44 22.20 -1.46
N ALA A 43 0.08 21.93 -2.65
CA ALA A 43 0.47 20.57 -3.04
C ALA A 43 1.65 20.05 -2.21
N ARG A 44 2.63 20.93 -1.91
CA ARG A 44 3.78 20.59 -1.04
C ARG A 44 3.34 20.34 0.40
N ASP A 45 2.48 21.17 0.94
CA ASP A 45 1.98 21.02 2.31
C ASP A 45 1.18 19.70 2.47
N ARG A 46 0.30 19.39 1.51
CA ARG A 46 -0.43 18.11 1.47
C ARG A 46 0.52 16.92 1.37
N ALA A 47 1.52 17.00 0.49
CA ALA A 47 2.50 15.95 0.30
C ALA A 47 3.32 15.73 1.59
N ALA A 48 3.83 16.79 2.21
CA ALA A 48 4.58 16.71 3.47
C ALA A 48 3.75 16.09 4.60
N SER A 49 2.51 16.55 4.78
CA SER A 49 1.57 16.00 5.77
C SER A 49 1.28 14.52 5.52
N THR A 50 1.11 14.12 4.26
CA THR A 50 0.86 12.72 3.90
C THR A 50 2.08 11.85 4.19
N LEU A 51 3.28 12.32 3.85
CA LEU A 51 4.53 11.64 4.16
C LEU A 51 4.72 11.45 5.67
N GLU A 52 4.46 12.48 6.46
CA GLU A 52 4.51 12.41 7.93
C GLU A 52 3.58 11.34 8.50
N ARG A 53 2.32 11.31 8.05
CA ARG A 53 1.32 10.29 8.43
C ARG A 53 1.76 8.86 8.12
N LEU A 54 2.57 8.68 7.08
CA LEU A 54 3.14 7.38 6.68
C LEU A 54 4.48 7.06 7.35
N GLY A 55 4.96 7.92 8.27
CA GLY A 55 6.25 7.77 8.92
C GLY A 55 7.44 8.00 7.98
N LEU A 56 7.25 8.81 6.93
CA LEU A 56 8.26 9.19 5.94
C LEU A 56 8.69 10.66 6.10
N ALA A 57 8.55 11.24 7.29
CA ALA A 57 9.06 12.58 7.57
C ALA A 57 10.56 12.65 7.26
N GLY A 58 11.00 13.69 6.55
CA GLY A 58 12.38 13.88 6.12
C GLY A 58 12.76 13.15 4.82
N PHE A 59 11.78 12.53 4.14
CA PHE A 59 12.01 11.88 2.85
C PHE A 59 11.81 12.81 1.65
N GLU A 60 11.30 14.00 1.85
CA GLU A 60 10.84 14.95 0.83
C GLU A 60 11.87 15.13 -0.30
N ASN A 61 13.14 15.32 0.07
CA ASN A 61 14.24 15.57 -0.86
C ASN A 61 15.01 14.29 -1.27
N ARG A 62 14.58 13.12 -0.83
CA ARG A 62 15.23 11.87 -1.26
C ARG A 62 14.90 11.57 -2.71
N LEU A 63 15.89 11.01 -3.39
CA LEU A 63 15.74 10.57 -4.78
C LEU A 63 14.98 9.23 -4.81
N THR A 64 13.90 9.17 -5.58
CA THR A 64 13.02 8.01 -5.66
C THR A 64 13.72 6.71 -6.05
N HIS A 65 14.70 6.80 -6.98
CA HIS A 65 15.48 5.66 -7.42
C HIS A 65 16.46 5.11 -6.36
N ARG A 66 16.75 5.85 -5.28
CA ARG A 66 17.62 5.43 -4.17
C ARG A 66 16.88 4.83 -2.98
N LEU A 67 15.58 4.79 -3.06
CA LEU A 67 14.74 4.19 -2.01
C LEU A 67 14.84 2.66 -2.05
N SER A 68 14.77 2.03 -0.87
CA SER A 68 14.53 0.60 -0.75
C SER A 68 13.15 0.22 -1.30
N GLY A 69 12.93 -1.06 -1.61
CA GLY A 69 11.63 -1.53 -2.11
C GLY A 69 10.46 -1.19 -1.17
N GLY A 70 10.67 -1.34 0.15
CA GLY A 70 9.67 -0.98 1.16
C GLY A 70 9.38 0.53 1.23
N GLU A 71 10.43 1.36 1.13
CA GLU A 71 10.27 2.81 1.08
C GLU A 71 9.54 3.25 -0.20
N LYS A 72 9.89 2.69 -1.36
CA LYS A 72 9.18 2.95 -2.62
C LYS A 72 7.69 2.60 -2.53
N LYS A 73 7.36 1.45 -1.90
CA LYS A 73 5.98 1.03 -1.72
C LYS A 73 5.19 2.00 -0.83
N LEU A 74 5.80 2.46 0.27
CA LEU A 74 5.18 3.48 1.12
C LEU A 74 5.02 4.82 0.40
N VAL A 75 5.99 5.23 -0.41
CA VAL A 75 5.89 6.45 -1.23
C VAL A 75 4.82 6.29 -2.30
N SER A 76 4.72 5.13 -2.98
CA SER A 76 3.64 4.90 -3.96
C SER A 76 2.26 4.94 -3.30
N LEU A 77 2.12 4.46 -2.07
CA LEU A 77 0.89 4.63 -1.29
C LEU A 77 0.64 6.12 -0.97
N ALA A 78 1.69 6.90 -0.65
CA ALA A 78 1.58 8.33 -0.40
C ALA A 78 1.07 9.11 -1.61
N THR A 79 1.52 8.78 -2.85
CA THR A 79 1.07 9.44 -4.09
C THR A 79 -0.43 9.27 -4.34
N VAL A 80 -1.02 8.23 -3.78
CA VAL A 80 -2.46 7.97 -3.87
C VAL A 80 -3.22 8.63 -2.72
N LEU A 81 -2.74 8.46 -1.48
CA LEU A 81 -3.43 8.97 -0.29
C LEU A 81 -3.49 10.49 -0.19
N VAL A 82 -2.51 11.19 -0.77
CA VAL A 82 -2.48 12.66 -0.85
C VAL A 82 -3.68 13.24 -1.61
N MET A 83 -4.30 12.42 -2.47
CA MET A 83 -5.48 12.76 -3.27
C MET A 83 -6.79 12.59 -2.49
N GLU A 84 -6.75 12.02 -1.27
CA GLU A 84 -7.91 11.73 -0.43
C GLU A 84 -9.03 10.97 -1.17
N PRO A 85 -8.71 9.80 -1.77
CA PRO A 85 -9.68 9.06 -2.58
C PRO A 85 -10.84 8.53 -1.74
N GLU A 86 -12.02 8.38 -2.36
CA GLU A 86 -13.20 7.75 -1.75
C GLU A 86 -13.06 6.23 -1.66
N ALA A 87 -12.29 5.62 -2.56
CA ALA A 87 -11.99 4.19 -2.57
C ALA A 87 -10.54 3.91 -2.99
N LEU A 88 -9.98 2.80 -2.51
CA LEU A 88 -8.64 2.32 -2.82
C LEU A 88 -8.69 0.95 -3.49
N LEU A 89 -7.93 0.79 -4.56
CA LEU A 89 -7.60 -0.50 -5.15
C LEU A 89 -6.11 -0.77 -4.87
N LEU A 90 -5.83 -1.84 -4.16
CA LEU A 90 -4.47 -2.19 -3.74
C LEU A 90 -4.10 -3.55 -4.36
N ASP A 91 -3.10 -3.54 -5.23
CA ASP A 91 -2.60 -4.75 -5.87
C ASP A 91 -1.28 -5.18 -5.22
N GLU A 92 -1.30 -6.31 -4.52
CA GLU A 92 -0.18 -6.89 -3.78
C GLU A 92 0.63 -5.84 -2.97
N PRO A 93 -0.02 -5.07 -2.07
CA PRO A 93 0.60 -3.92 -1.43
C PRO A 93 1.74 -4.28 -0.47
N THR A 94 1.83 -5.53 -0.03
CA THR A 94 2.86 -6.02 0.90
C THR A 94 3.88 -6.97 0.28
N ASN A 95 3.73 -7.28 -1.02
CA ASN A 95 4.62 -8.23 -1.69
C ASN A 95 6.09 -7.76 -1.67
N GLY A 96 7.00 -8.65 -1.27
CA GLY A 96 8.44 -8.39 -1.21
C GLY A 96 8.89 -7.45 -0.08
N LEU A 97 8.02 -7.13 0.88
CA LEU A 97 8.36 -6.25 1.98
C LEU A 97 8.99 -7.01 3.16
N VAL A 98 9.92 -6.35 3.83
CA VAL A 98 10.38 -6.77 5.16
C VAL A 98 9.27 -6.55 6.21
N PRO A 99 9.27 -7.30 7.32
CA PRO A 99 8.18 -7.26 8.30
C PRO A 99 7.84 -5.85 8.81
N GLU A 100 8.84 -5.00 9.02
CA GLU A 100 8.65 -3.64 9.53
C GLU A 100 7.89 -2.74 8.54
N ALA A 101 8.22 -2.83 7.24
CA ALA A 101 7.53 -2.08 6.19
C ALA A 101 6.09 -2.59 6.01
N ARG A 102 5.89 -3.93 6.08
CA ARG A 102 4.56 -4.56 6.07
C ARG A 102 3.69 -4.05 7.20
N GLN A 103 4.20 -4.02 8.44
CA GLN A 103 3.45 -3.55 9.61
C GLN A 103 3.07 -2.05 9.50
N ARG A 104 3.92 -1.23 8.89
CA ARG A 104 3.58 0.17 8.61
C ARG A 104 2.39 0.30 7.67
N ILE A 105 2.36 -0.47 6.57
CA ILE A 105 1.21 -0.46 5.64
C ILE A 105 -0.06 -0.92 6.34
N ILE A 106 -0.01 -1.99 7.13
CA ILE A 106 -1.15 -2.47 7.93
C ILE A 106 -1.65 -1.37 8.86
N GLY A 107 -0.74 -0.74 9.61
CA GLY A 107 -1.09 0.35 10.54
C GLY A 107 -1.79 1.51 9.83
N VAL A 108 -1.29 1.92 8.68
CA VAL A 108 -1.91 2.98 7.86
C VAL A 108 -3.30 2.55 7.40
N LEU A 109 -3.43 1.37 6.80
CA LEU A 109 -4.71 0.90 6.27
C LEU A 109 -5.79 0.76 7.36
N LYS A 110 -5.41 0.33 8.57
CA LYS A 110 -6.34 0.23 9.72
C LYS A 110 -6.90 1.58 10.17
N THR A 111 -6.17 2.67 9.96
CA THR A 111 -6.60 4.02 10.35
C THR A 111 -7.40 4.76 9.28
N LEU A 112 -7.41 4.25 8.04
CA LEU A 112 -8.11 4.89 6.94
C LEU A 112 -9.59 4.50 6.93
N PRO A 113 -10.52 5.47 6.91
CA PRO A 113 -11.95 5.19 6.78
C PRO A 113 -12.37 4.89 5.34
N THR A 114 -11.44 4.88 4.40
CA THR A 114 -11.65 4.75 2.96
C THR A 114 -12.06 3.33 2.60
N ALA A 115 -13.09 3.17 1.77
CA ALA A 115 -13.45 1.88 1.18
C ALA A 115 -12.26 1.30 0.39
N ARG A 116 -12.07 -0.03 0.43
CA ARG A 116 -10.92 -0.63 -0.26
C ARG A 116 -11.21 -2.01 -0.81
N ILE A 117 -10.57 -2.30 -1.92
CA ILE A 117 -10.43 -3.64 -2.48
C ILE A 117 -8.96 -3.97 -2.49
N ILE A 118 -8.59 -5.11 -1.92
CA ILE A 118 -7.21 -5.57 -1.81
C ILE A 118 -7.09 -6.89 -2.56
N ILE A 119 -6.14 -6.97 -3.48
CA ILE A 119 -5.72 -8.20 -4.12
C ILE A 119 -4.41 -8.61 -3.45
N SER A 120 -4.39 -9.77 -2.80
CA SER A 120 -3.18 -10.30 -2.17
C SER A 120 -3.27 -11.80 -1.97
N HIS A 121 -2.10 -12.45 -1.95
CA HIS A 121 -1.94 -13.83 -1.53
C HIS A 121 -1.44 -13.96 -0.07
N ASP A 122 -1.20 -12.84 0.63
CA ASP A 122 -0.81 -12.78 2.04
C ASP A 122 -2.07 -12.80 2.93
N TRP A 123 -2.47 -14.00 3.36
CA TRP A 123 -3.66 -14.20 4.19
C TRP A 123 -3.59 -13.51 5.55
N ASP A 124 -2.41 -13.45 6.17
CA ASP A 124 -2.23 -12.76 7.45
C ASP A 124 -2.44 -11.25 7.29
N PHE A 125 -1.99 -10.69 6.17
CA PHE A 125 -2.24 -9.29 5.82
C PHE A 125 -3.73 -9.02 5.58
N LEU A 126 -4.39 -9.88 4.80
CA LEU A 126 -5.81 -9.77 4.52
C LEU A 126 -6.65 -9.87 5.81
N ALA A 127 -6.32 -10.82 6.69
CA ALA A 127 -7.01 -10.98 7.98
C ALA A 127 -6.91 -9.74 8.88
N GLU A 128 -5.82 -8.99 8.78
CA GLU A 128 -5.63 -7.76 9.55
C GLU A 128 -6.29 -6.53 8.94
N THR A 129 -6.57 -6.53 7.63
CA THR A 129 -6.96 -5.31 6.89
C THR A 129 -8.31 -5.39 6.19
N SER A 130 -8.93 -6.57 6.14
CA SER A 130 -10.18 -6.82 5.42
C SER A 130 -11.21 -7.51 6.30
N SER A 131 -12.49 -7.28 6.02
CA SER A 131 -13.63 -7.91 6.72
C SER A 131 -14.40 -8.91 5.85
N GLU A 132 -14.26 -8.81 4.54
CA GLU A 132 -14.92 -9.66 3.56
C GLU A 132 -13.88 -10.21 2.59
N TYR A 133 -14.07 -11.45 2.15
CA TYR A 133 -13.10 -12.15 1.30
C TYR A 133 -13.83 -12.77 0.12
N LEU A 134 -13.23 -12.58 -1.07
CA LEU A 134 -13.68 -13.22 -2.30
C LEU A 134 -12.52 -14.03 -2.88
N THR A 135 -12.81 -15.19 -3.42
CA THR A 135 -11.87 -15.96 -4.24
C THR A 135 -12.39 -16.07 -5.65
N VAL A 136 -11.48 -16.37 -6.58
CA VAL A 136 -11.82 -16.59 -7.98
C VAL A 136 -11.77 -18.09 -8.26
N GLU A 137 -12.92 -18.66 -8.59
CA GLU A 137 -13.04 -20.05 -9.03
C GLU A 137 -13.53 -20.08 -10.47
N GLY A 138 -12.64 -20.52 -11.36
CA GLY A 138 -12.92 -20.43 -12.81
C GLY A 138 -13.02 -18.98 -13.27
N GLN A 139 -14.22 -18.53 -13.64
CA GLN A 139 -14.49 -17.15 -14.09
C GLN A 139 -15.45 -16.39 -13.16
N HIS A 140 -15.71 -16.92 -11.97
CA HIS A 140 -16.67 -16.35 -11.03
C HIS A 140 -16.01 -16.00 -9.69
N PHE A 141 -16.49 -14.93 -9.06
CA PHE A 141 -16.16 -14.63 -7.67
C PHE A 141 -17.07 -15.45 -6.76
N THR A 142 -16.46 -16.07 -5.76
CA THR A 142 -17.16 -16.83 -4.71
C THR A 142 -16.73 -16.31 -3.35
N ASP A 143 -17.63 -16.35 -2.37
CA ASP A 143 -17.30 -15.98 -0.99
C ASP A 143 -16.23 -16.93 -0.45
N ALA A 144 -15.15 -16.36 0.06
CA ALA A 144 -14.11 -17.11 0.76
C ALA A 144 -14.31 -16.96 2.26
N ALA A 145 -14.34 -18.08 2.97
CA ALA A 145 -14.28 -18.05 4.42
C ALA A 145 -12.80 -18.03 4.86
N PRO A 146 -12.42 -17.29 5.91
CA PRO A 146 -11.05 -17.22 6.44
C PRO A 146 -10.60 -18.53 7.13
N SER A 147 -11.16 -19.66 6.77
CA SER A 147 -11.00 -20.95 7.43
C SER A 147 -9.78 -21.77 6.97
N HIS A 148 -8.72 -21.13 6.51
CA HIS A 148 -7.48 -21.83 6.24
C HIS A 148 -6.44 -21.46 7.31
N ALA A 149 -6.54 -22.14 8.46
CA ALA A 149 -5.41 -22.24 9.36
C ALA A 149 -4.29 -23.02 8.62
N HIS A 150 -3.41 -22.29 7.93
CA HIS A 150 -2.17 -22.88 7.43
C HIS A 150 -1.25 -23.08 8.63
N ALA A 151 -1.04 -24.34 9.01
CA ALA A 151 0.05 -24.70 9.91
C ALA A 151 1.36 -24.38 9.19
N HIS A 152 1.95 -23.23 9.47
CA HIS A 152 3.29 -22.90 8.99
C HIS A 152 4.31 -23.75 9.73
N MET A 153 4.84 -24.75 9.06
CA MET A 153 5.98 -25.51 9.54
C MET A 153 7.24 -24.67 9.28
N HIS A 154 7.68 -23.90 10.28
CA HIS A 154 8.96 -23.20 10.21
C HIS A 154 10.09 -24.21 10.34
N VAL A 155 10.75 -24.54 9.24
CA VAL A 155 12.00 -25.29 9.24
C VAL A 155 13.13 -24.30 9.51
N HIS A 156 13.64 -24.28 10.74
CA HIS A 156 14.86 -23.54 11.05
C HIS A 156 16.08 -24.30 10.53
N PRO A 157 17.03 -23.65 9.84
CA PRO A 157 18.20 -24.32 9.25
C PRO A 157 19.25 -24.80 10.25
N LEU A 158 19.02 -24.64 11.55
CA LEU A 158 19.92 -25.09 12.61
C LEU A 158 19.10 -25.78 13.73
N GLY A 159 18.96 -27.10 13.62
CA GLY A 159 18.53 -27.93 14.74
C GLY A 159 17.30 -28.81 14.48
N ASN A 160 17.54 -30.09 14.34
CA ASN A 160 16.57 -31.17 14.28
C ASN A 160 15.92 -31.41 15.66
N LYS A 161 14.94 -30.60 16.06
CA LYS A 161 13.95 -30.98 17.09
C LYS A 161 12.63 -30.25 16.83
N PRO A 162 11.51 -30.97 16.68
CA PRO A 162 10.19 -30.36 16.63
C PRO A 162 9.82 -29.85 18.02
N HIS A 163 9.36 -28.59 18.10
CA HIS A 163 8.70 -28.05 19.28
C HIS A 163 7.21 -27.92 18.96
N GLU A 164 6.39 -28.64 19.72
CA GLU A 164 4.95 -28.43 19.78
C GLU A 164 4.68 -27.18 20.63
N HIS A 165 3.85 -26.29 20.09
CA HIS A 165 3.17 -25.21 20.83
C HIS A 165 1.69 -25.26 20.56
#